data_b3bbcfef0ea04523452e8c2a08e7e246
#
_entry.id   b3bbcfef0ea04523452e8c2a08e7e246
#
_cell.length_a   1.000
_cell.length_b   1.000
_cell.length_c   1.000
_cell.angle_alpha   90.00
_cell.angle_beta   90.00
_cell.angle_gamma   90.00
#
_symmetry.space_group_name_H-M   'P 1'
#
loop_
_entity.id
_entity.type
_entity.pdbx_description
1 polymer ?
#
loop_
_entity_poly.entity_id
_entity_poly.type
_entity_poly.pdbx_seq_one_letter_code
_entity_poly.pdbx_strand_id
1 'polypeptide(L)'
;MIDAHTFTHEAMKTTFTLRLMHTQVDHARDAAYQAFALIDEIENALSRYISGSDVSQINCMQSGQSLFISETCYECMRIALKIYIDTDGLFDITLGRQIEHQKNKLKGIAPVLEGQLMVDPDRPAIHCVEAGREIDLGGIGKGYALDRIAPLLRGLGIKSGLASAGASTQLAFGEIAWKIELTGSADMPIVELKNQALSVSGIEIQGSHIVSPRQTEITHYAHARVRVIHEEAACADAWSTACLLMTENELETAKDRITIYCS
;
A
#
# COMPACT_ATOMS: atom_id res chain seq x y z
N MET A 1 -8.84 -33.78 -1.09
CA MET A 1 -8.04 -32.67 -0.52
C MET A 1 -8.33 -31.44 -1.37
N ILE A 2 -8.49 -30.28 -0.77
CA ILE A 2 -8.58 -29.02 -1.51
C ILE A 2 -7.13 -28.57 -1.69
N ASP A 3 -6.68 -28.42 -2.94
CA ASP A 3 -5.31 -28.01 -3.26
C ASP A 3 -5.24 -26.50 -3.47
N ALA A 4 -4.08 -25.90 -3.15
CA ALA A 4 -3.81 -24.51 -3.46
C ALA A 4 -3.24 -24.39 -4.88
N HIS A 5 -3.95 -23.68 -5.75
CA HIS A 5 -3.49 -23.35 -7.10
C HIS A 5 -2.82 -21.98 -7.09
N THR A 6 -1.67 -21.88 -7.72
CA THR A 6 -0.86 -20.63 -7.74
C THR A 6 -0.90 -19.99 -9.11
N PHE A 7 -1.21 -18.69 -9.13
CA PHE A 7 -1.24 -17.85 -10.33
C PHE A 7 -0.45 -16.57 -10.08
N THR A 8 0.20 -16.04 -11.12
CA THR A 8 1.02 -14.83 -11.02
C THR A 8 0.69 -13.83 -12.12
N HIS A 9 0.87 -12.55 -11.81
CA HIS A 9 0.66 -11.43 -12.72
C HIS A 9 1.57 -10.26 -12.39
N GLU A 10 2.09 -9.58 -13.41
CA GLU A 10 2.91 -8.39 -13.24
C GLU A 10 2.06 -7.12 -13.29
N ALA A 11 2.03 -6.35 -12.19
CA ALA A 11 1.36 -5.07 -12.09
C ALA A 11 2.02 -4.22 -11.00
N MET A 12 1.83 -2.91 -11.01
CA MET A 12 2.34 -1.96 -9.99
C MET A 12 3.85 -2.14 -9.72
N LYS A 13 4.63 -2.47 -10.76
CA LYS A 13 6.08 -2.76 -10.69
C LYS A 13 6.45 -3.91 -9.76
N THR A 14 5.57 -4.89 -9.59
CA THR A 14 5.81 -6.08 -8.78
C THR A 14 5.03 -7.28 -9.32
N THR A 15 5.37 -8.49 -8.86
CA THR A 15 4.62 -9.70 -9.17
C THR A 15 3.52 -9.91 -8.14
N PHE A 16 2.26 -9.88 -8.55
CA PHE A 16 1.15 -10.36 -7.73
C PHE A 16 1.07 -11.89 -7.82
N THR A 17 0.90 -12.54 -6.67
CA THR A 17 0.76 -14.00 -6.57
C THR A 17 -0.52 -14.33 -5.83
N LEU A 18 -1.38 -15.15 -6.44
CA LEU A 18 -2.61 -15.67 -5.83
C LEU A 18 -2.47 -17.16 -5.60
N ARG A 19 -2.59 -17.60 -4.34
CA ARG A 19 -2.68 -19.00 -3.94
C ARG A 19 -4.12 -19.25 -3.51
N LEU A 20 -4.90 -19.86 -4.40
CA LEU A 20 -6.35 -20.02 -4.25
C LEU A 20 -6.70 -21.47 -3.94
N MET A 21 -7.49 -21.68 -2.88
CA MET A 21 -7.96 -23.00 -2.45
C MET A 21 -9.24 -23.35 -3.19
N HIS A 22 -9.16 -24.30 -4.14
CA HIS A 22 -10.31 -24.78 -4.89
C HIS A 22 -10.09 -26.20 -5.41
N THR A 23 -11.17 -26.98 -5.58
CA THR A 23 -11.10 -28.36 -6.11
C THR A 23 -10.92 -28.41 -7.61
N GLN A 24 -11.32 -27.36 -8.34
CA GLN A 24 -11.25 -27.25 -9.79
C GLN A 24 -10.25 -26.16 -10.19
N VAL A 25 -9.16 -26.55 -10.82
CA VAL A 25 -8.09 -25.63 -11.21
C VAL A 25 -8.55 -24.61 -12.26
N ASP A 26 -9.42 -25.00 -13.20
CA ASP A 26 -9.90 -24.09 -14.23
C ASP A 26 -10.77 -22.98 -13.65
N HIS A 27 -11.64 -23.30 -12.68
CA HIS A 27 -12.40 -22.29 -11.96
C HIS A 27 -11.51 -21.33 -11.16
N ALA A 28 -10.49 -21.86 -10.46
CA ALA A 28 -9.53 -21.03 -9.75
C ALA A 28 -8.74 -20.13 -10.71
N ARG A 29 -8.41 -20.63 -11.92
CA ARG A 29 -7.73 -19.83 -12.96
C ARG A 29 -8.60 -18.69 -13.46
N ASP A 30 -9.86 -18.95 -13.77
CA ASP A 30 -10.80 -17.93 -14.24
C ASP A 30 -11.02 -16.84 -13.18
N ALA A 31 -11.14 -17.24 -11.90
CA ALA A 31 -11.21 -16.30 -10.79
C ALA A 31 -9.92 -15.46 -10.64
N ALA A 32 -8.75 -16.07 -10.80
CA ALA A 32 -7.48 -15.37 -10.78
C ALA A 32 -7.36 -14.34 -11.90
N TYR A 33 -7.79 -14.67 -13.13
CA TYR A 33 -7.77 -13.71 -14.24
C TYR A 33 -8.67 -12.51 -13.99
N GLN A 34 -9.86 -12.70 -13.41
CA GLN A 34 -10.73 -11.58 -13.05
C GLN A 34 -10.11 -10.70 -11.95
N ALA A 35 -9.45 -11.31 -10.96
CA ALA A 35 -8.73 -10.57 -9.93
C ALA A 35 -7.55 -9.78 -10.51
N PHE A 36 -6.79 -10.34 -11.46
CA PHE A 36 -5.70 -9.65 -12.14
C PHE A 36 -6.20 -8.48 -13.00
N ALA A 37 -7.31 -8.66 -13.72
CA ALA A 37 -7.93 -7.57 -14.47
C ALA A 37 -8.32 -6.40 -13.54
N LEU A 38 -8.88 -6.69 -12.36
CA LEU A 38 -9.18 -5.65 -11.36
C LEU A 38 -7.92 -4.97 -10.83
N ILE A 39 -6.81 -5.70 -10.64
CA ILE A 39 -5.52 -5.10 -10.24
C ILE A 39 -5.03 -4.12 -11.32
N ASP A 40 -5.13 -4.48 -12.61
CA ASP A 40 -4.75 -3.61 -13.72
C ASP A 40 -5.62 -2.34 -13.79
N GLU A 41 -6.93 -2.47 -13.55
CA GLU A 41 -7.86 -1.32 -13.45
C GLU A 41 -7.46 -0.38 -12.29
N ILE A 42 -7.11 -0.94 -11.14
CA ILE A 42 -6.64 -0.17 -9.98
C ILE A 42 -5.30 0.52 -10.30
N GLU A 43 -4.34 -0.16 -10.93
CA GLU A 43 -3.09 0.47 -11.35
C GLU A 43 -3.34 1.63 -12.32
N ASN A 44 -4.24 1.46 -13.28
CA ASN A 44 -4.62 2.51 -14.24
C ASN A 44 -5.21 3.75 -13.56
N ALA A 45 -5.89 3.60 -12.42
CA ALA A 45 -6.43 4.73 -11.67
C ALA A 45 -5.38 5.37 -10.73
N LEU A 46 -4.57 4.55 -10.03
CA LEU A 46 -3.72 5.00 -8.92
C LEU A 46 -2.27 5.33 -9.30
N SER A 47 -1.80 4.93 -10.50
CA SER A 47 -0.41 5.12 -10.88
C SER A 47 -0.09 6.56 -11.26
N ARG A 48 0.87 7.19 -10.58
CA ARG A 48 1.41 8.50 -10.97
C ARG A 48 2.17 8.49 -12.32
N TYR A 49 2.53 7.31 -12.82
CA TYR A 49 3.35 7.11 -14.02
C TYR A 49 2.52 6.83 -15.28
N ILE A 50 1.26 6.46 -15.13
CA ILE A 50 0.34 6.21 -16.25
C ILE A 50 -0.34 7.52 -16.62
N SER A 51 -0.10 7.99 -17.85
CA SER A 51 -0.76 9.20 -18.36
C SER A 51 -2.27 9.01 -18.43
N GLY A 52 -3.02 9.96 -17.87
CA GLY A 52 -4.48 9.91 -17.82
C GLY A 52 -5.06 9.16 -16.60
N SER A 53 -4.22 8.56 -15.74
CA SER A 53 -4.68 8.07 -14.43
C SER A 53 -5.19 9.23 -13.58
N ASP A 54 -6.04 8.94 -12.58
CA ASP A 54 -6.52 9.98 -11.66
C ASP A 54 -5.34 10.69 -10.97
N VAL A 55 -4.38 9.91 -10.46
CA VAL A 55 -3.20 10.47 -9.77
C VAL A 55 -2.34 11.34 -10.71
N SER A 56 -2.14 10.93 -11.95
CA SER A 56 -1.39 11.75 -12.91
C SER A 56 -2.11 13.06 -13.26
N GLN A 57 -3.44 13.05 -13.33
CA GLN A 57 -4.25 14.24 -13.54
C GLN A 57 -4.23 15.17 -12.32
N ILE A 58 -4.36 14.62 -11.10
CA ILE A 58 -4.23 15.38 -9.84
C ILE A 58 -2.87 16.09 -9.79
N ASN A 59 -1.80 15.39 -10.14
CA ASN A 59 -0.43 15.92 -10.10
C ASN A 59 -0.16 17.02 -11.16
N CYS A 60 -1.07 17.20 -12.14
CA CYS A 60 -1.02 18.27 -13.14
C CYS A 60 -1.95 19.44 -12.82
N MET A 61 -2.70 19.41 -11.71
CA MET A 61 -3.67 20.46 -11.37
C MET A 61 -2.99 21.80 -11.07
N GLN A 62 -3.67 22.87 -11.46
CA GLN A 62 -3.29 24.24 -11.14
C GLN A 62 -4.11 24.76 -9.95
N SER A 63 -3.59 25.78 -9.27
CA SER A 63 -4.29 26.42 -8.14
C SER A 63 -5.72 26.85 -8.53
N GLY A 64 -6.69 26.53 -7.69
CA GLY A 64 -8.11 26.82 -7.89
C GLY A 64 -8.86 25.80 -8.74
N GLN A 65 -8.21 24.79 -9.30
CA GLN A 65 -8.89 23.75 -10.08
C GLN A 65 -9.55 22.69 -9.20
N SER A 66 -10.61 22.09 -9.72
CA SER A 66 -11.26 20.92 -9.15
C SER A 66 -11.31 19.81 -10.19
N LEU A 67 -11.15 18.57 -9.75
CA LEU A 67 -11.15 17.37 -10.59
C LEU A 67 -12.05 16.31 -9.96
N PHE A 68 -12.97 15.73 -10.73
CA PHE A 68 -13.66 14.51 -10.37
C PHE A 68 -12.73 13.31 -10.66
N ILE A 69 -12.65 12.40 -9.72
CA ILE A 69 -11.81 11.19 -9.79
C ILE A 69 -12.67 9.93 -9.67
N SER A 70 -12.10 8.77 -9.99
CA SER A 70 -12.80 7.50 -9.81
C SER A 70 -13.04 7.20 -8.32
N GLU A 71 -14.08 6.41 -8.03
CA GLU A 71 -14.34 5.88 -6.68
C GLU A 71 -13.12 5.12 -6.14
N THR A 72 -12.42 4.38 -7.00
CA THR A 72 -11.19 3.65 -6.67
C THR A 72 -10.12 4.57 -6.09
N CYS A 73 -9.83 5.68 -6.76
CA CYS A 73 -8.85 6.65 -6.30
C CYS A 73 -9.34 7.36 -5.03
N TYR A 74 -10.59 7.75 -4.99
CA TYR A 74 -11.21 8.43 -3.85
C TYR A 74 -11.17 7.58 -2.57
N GLU A 75 -11.60 6.31 -2.64
CA GLU A 75 -11.56 5.40 -1.51
C GLU A 75 -10.12 5.17 -1.01
N CYS A 76 -9.17 4.92 -1.92
CA CYS A 76 -7.77 4.75 -1.56
C CYS A 76 -7.20 5.99 -0.84
N MET A 77 -7.50 7.19 -1.34
CA MET A 77 -7.08 8.45 -0.70
C MET A 77 -7.74 8.67 0.65
N ARG A 78 -9.01 8.30 0.84
CA ARG A 78 -9.68 8.40 2.14
C ARG A 78 -9.04 7.50 3.19
N ILE A 79 -8.66 6.27 2.81
CA ILE A 79 -7.89 5.37 3.70
C ILE A 79 -6.54 6.01 4.02
N ALA A 80 -5.84 6.54 3.03
CA ALA A 80 -4.55 7.21 3.23
C ALA A 80 -4.65 8.41 4.18
N LEU A 81 -5.69 9.24 4.07
CA LEU A 81 -5.94 10.36 4.97
C LEU A 81 -6.21 9.91 6.41
N LYS A 82 -6.94 8.82 6.60
CA LYS A 82 -7.14 8.24 7.94
C LYS A 82 -5.80 7.84 8.55
N ILE A 83 -4.94 7.12 7.80
CA ILE A 83 -3.62 6.72 8.29
C ILE A 83 -2.70 7.95 8.49
N TYR A 84 -2.80 9.00 7.67
CA TYR A 84 -2.12 10.27 7.90
C TYR A 84 -2.45 10.83 9.29
N ILE A 85 -3.74 10.88 9.66
CA ILE A 85 -4.19 11.34 10.98
C ILE A 85 -3.71 10.40 12.09
N ASP A 86 -3.87 9.09 11.90
CA ASP A 86 -3.52 8.08 12.90
C ASP A 86 -2.01 7.98 13.18
N THR A 87 -1.17 8.46 12.27
CA THR A 87 0.30 8.45 12.35
C THR A 87 0.91 9.84 12.56
N ASP A 88 0.13 10.85 12.97
CA ASP A 88 0.58 12.24 13.14
C ASP A 88 1.34 12.76 11.91
N GLY A 89 0.83 12.44 10.72
CA GLY A 89 1.37 12.87 9.45
C GLY A 89 2.60 12.10 8.95
N LEU A 90 3.05 11.04 9.63
CA LEU A 90 4.21 10.25 9.17
C LEU A 90 3.94 9.49 7.87
N PHE A 91 2.70 9.05 7.66
CA PHE A 91 2.27 8.54 6.37
C PHE A 91 1.61 9.68 5.57
N ASP A 92 2.34 10.27 4.64
CA ASP A 92 1.85 11.37 3.80
C ASP A 92 1.97 11.04 2.31
N ILE A 93 0.83 10.85 1.66
CA ILE A 93 0.77 10.57 0.22
C ILE A 93 1.08 11.77 -0.66
N THR A 94 1.21 12.97 -0.10
CA THR A 94 1.46 14.21 -0.86
C THR A 94 2.95 14.53 -1.06
N LEU A 95 3.82 13.59 -0.74
CA LEU A 95 5.29 13.69 -0.88
C LEU A 95 5.81 13.26 -2.26
N GLY A 96 4.97 13.21 -3.27
CA GLY A 96 5.33 12.67 -4.59
C GLY A 96 6.56 13.33 -5.22
N ARG A 97 6.72 14.65 -5.11
CA ARG A 97 7.89 15.39 -5.64
C ARG A 97 9.18 15.02 -4.91
N GLN A 98 9.12 14.88 -3.59
CA GLN A 98 10.27 14.50 -2.76
C GLN A 98 10.68 13.05 -3.02
N ILE A 99 9.69 12.14 -3.14
CA ILE A 99 9.92 10.73 -3.47
C ILE A 99 10.57 10.62 -4.86
N GLU A 100 10.08 11.36 -5.86
CA GLU A 100 10.64 11.36 -7.21
C GLU A 100 12.08 11.91 -7.23
N HIS A 101 12.34 13.00 -6.50
CA HIS A 101 13.68 13.56 -6.35
C HIS A 101 14.66 12.55 -5.77
N GLN A 102 14.26 11.82 -4.73
CA GLN A 102 15.09 10.81 -4.08
C GLN A 102 15.28 9.55 -4.94
N LYS A 103 14.21 9.02 -5.55
CA LYS A 103 14.28 7.85 -6.46
C LYS A 103 15.23 8.06 -7.62
N ASN A 104 15.19 9.24 -8.24
CA ASN A 104 16.01 9.56 -9.39
C ASN A 104 17.41 10.09 -9.01
N LYS A 105 17.74 10.15 -7.71
CA LYS A 105 19.01 10.70 -7.21
C LYS A 105 19.34 12.06 -7.83
N LEU A 106 18.33 12.91 -7.96
CA LEU A 106 18.48 14.23 -8.56
C LEU A 106 19.45 15.07 -7.74
N LYS A 107 20.34 15.77 -8.43
CA LYS A 107 21.30 16.68 -7.77
C LYS A 107 20.56 17.95 -7.31
N GLY A 108 20.93 18.45 -6.14
CA GLY A 108 20.38 19.69 -5.59
C GLY A 108 19.56 19.47 -4.32
N ILE A 109 18.93 20.55 -3.89
CA ILE A 109 18.07 20.55 -2.69
C ILE A 109 16.74 19.88 -3.05
N ALA A 110 16.25 18.98 -2.19
CA ALA A 110 14.94 18.37 -2.36
C ALA A 110 13.84 19.45 -2.46
N PRO A 111 12.79 19.26 -3.26
CA PRO A 111 11.68 20.21 -3.36
C PRO A 111 11.09 20.52 -1.99
N VAL A 112 10.78 21.78 -1.75
CA VAL A 112 10.10 22.20 -0.52
C VAL A 112 8.67 21.68 -0.52
N LEU A 113 8.13 21.33 0.65
CA LEU A 113 6.73 20.96 0.81
C LEU A 113 5.86 22.23 0.79
N GLU A 114 5.33 22.55 -0.36
CA GLU A 114 4.46 23.70 -0.62
C GLU A 114 3.20 23.26 -1.36
N GLY A 115 2.16 24.10 -1.32
CA GLY A 115 0.88 23.79 -1.96
C GLY A 115 -0.08 23.02 -1.04
N GLN A 116 -1.35 22.95 -1.49
CA GLN A 116 -2.43 22.33 -0.74
C GLN A 116 -3.43 21.66 -1.68
N LEU A 117 -3.68 20.37 -1.42
CA LEU A 117 -4.74 19.57 -2.03
C LEU A 117 -5.80 19.27 -0.97
N MET A 118 -7.07 19.29 -1.34
CA MET A 118 -8.18 18.97 -0.47
C MET A 118 -9.06 17.90 -1.14
N VAL A 119 -9.27 16.79 -0.43
CA VAL A 119 -10.25 15.77 -0.83
C VAL A 119 -11.63 16.27 -0.44
N ASP A 120 -12.58 16.29 -1.38
CA ASP A 120 -13.96 16.63 -1.10
C ASP A 120 -14.56 15.57 -0.15
N PRO A 121 -15.17 15.93 0.98
CA PRO A 121 -15.66 14.94 1.96
C PRO A 121 -16.88 14.16 1.49
N ASP A 122 -17.66 14.69 0.55
CA ASP A 122 -18.99 14.18 0.18
C ASP A 122 -19.03 13.54 -1.21
N ARG A 123 -18.03 13.76 -2.05
CA ARG A 123 -17.97 13.27 -3.44
C ARG A 123 -16.54 12.94 -3.88
N PRO A 124 -16.40 12.05 -4.89
CA PRO A 124 -15.10 11.69 -5.44
C PRO A 124 -14.51 12.85 -6.26
N ALA A 125 -14.00 13.85 -5.55
CA ALA A 125 -13.37 15.03 -6.13
C ALA A 125 -12.18 15.51 -5.30
N ILE A 126 -11.24 16.16 -5.98
CA ILE A 126 -10.08 16.84 -5.41
C ILE A 126 -10.11 18.30 -5.79
N HIS A 127 -9.76 19.15 -4.85
CA HIS A 127 -9.59 20.59 -5.06
C HIS A 127 -8.12 20.94 -4.84
N CYS A 128 -7.48 21.52 -5.84
CA CYS A 128 -6.16 22.11 -5.73
C CYS A 128 -6.29 23.54 -5.23
N VAL A 129 -6.14 23.73 -3.92
CA VAL A 129 -6.21 25.07 -3.30
C VAL A 129 -5.00 25.88 -3.73
N GLU A 130 -3.82 25.27 -3.64
CA GLU A 130 -2.54 25.82 -4.08
C GLU A 130 -1.70 24.72 -4.71
N ALA A 131 -1.18 24.95 -5.91
CA ALA A 131 -0.34 23.98 -6.62
C ALA A 131 1.05 23.84 -5.95
N GLY A 132 1.65 22.64 -6.06
CA GLY A 132 2.97 22.36 -5.46
C GLY A 132 3.06 20.97 -4.85
N ARG A 133 1.97 20.39 -4.36
CA ARG A 133 1.90 18.99 -3.88
C ARG A 133 1.71 18.03 -5.05
N GLU A 134 2.33 16.87 -4.95
CA GLU A 134 2.07 15.73 -5.84
C GLU A 134 1.77 14.48 -5.01
N ILE A 135 0.82 13.69 -5.49
CA ILE A 135 0.41 12.44 -4.85
C ILE A 135 1.27 11.28 -5.34
N ASP A 136 1.69 10.43 -4.40
CA ASP A 136 2.27 9.11 -4.64
C ASP A 136 1.57 8.09 -3.72
N LEU A 137 0.88 7.12 -4.31
CA LEU A 137 0.17 6.06 -3.59
C LEU A 137 0.98 4.75 -3.47
N GLY A 138 2.29 4.79 -3.74
CA GLY A 138 3.17 3.61 -3.71
C GLY A 138 3.24 2.88 -2.37
N GLY A 139 3.00 3.59 -1.25
CA GLY A 139 3.00 3.01 0.10
C GLY A 139 1.64 2.46 0.57
N ILE A 140 0.60 2.46 -0.28
CA ILE A 140 -0.75 1.98 0.07
C ILE A 140 -1.42 1.22 -1.08
N GLY A 141 -1.08 1.54 -2.33
CA GLY A 141 -1.81 1.06 -3.50
C GLY A 141 -1.78 -0.45 -3.67
N LYS A 142 -0.68 -1.12 -3.30
CA LYS A 142 -0.59 -2.59 -3.35
C LYS A 142 -1.52 -3.26 -2.34
N GLY A 143 -1.51 -2.77 -1.11
CA GLY A 143 -2.42 -3.22 -0.06
C GLY A 143 -3.88 -3.01 -0.47
N TYR A 144 -4.21 -1.82 -0.99
CA TYR A 144 -5.54 -1.50 -1.49
C TYR A 144 -6.00 -2.48 -2.59
N ALA A 145 -5.13 -2.81 -3.55
CA ALA A 145 -5.47 -3.78 -4.58
C ALA A 145 -5.79 -5.17 -3.99
N LEU A 146 -5.03 -5.64 -2.98
CA LEU A 146 -5.31 -6.90 -2.29
C LEU A 146 -6.67 -6.87 -1.59
N ASP A 147 -7.02 -5.77 -0.92
CA ASP A 147 -8.32 -5.61 -0.26
C ASP A 147 -9.49 -5.63 -1.25
N ARG A 148 -9.28 -5.12 -2.48
CA ARG A 148 -10.34 -5.10 -3.52
C ARG A 148 -10.54 -6.45 -4.17
N ILE A 149 -9.50 -7.25 -4.40
CA ILE A 149 -9.63 -8.56 -5.03
C ILE A 149 -10.18 -9.65 -4.08
N ALA A 150 -9.97 -9.53 -2.77
CA ALA A 150 -10.43 -10.56 -1.82
C ALA A 150 -11.97 -10.76 -1.83
N PRO A 151 -12.83 -9.71 -1.78
CA PRO A 151 -14.26 -9.86 -1.91
C PRO A 151 -14.69 -10.35 -3.29
N LEU A 152 -14.02 -9.94 -4.38
CA LEU A 152 -14.26 -10.45 -5.72
C LEU A 152 -14.03 -11.97 -5.79
N LEU A 153 -12.88 -12.45 -5.30
CA LEU A 153 -12.55 -13.87 -5.27
C LEU A 153 -13.55 -14.68 -4.44
N ARG A 154 -13.99 -14.16 -3.28
CA ARG A 154 -15.05 -14.78 -2.48
C ARG A 154 -16.38 -14.85 -3.25
N GLY A 155 -16.77 -13.78 -3.95
CA GLY A 155 -17.96 -13.74 -4.80
C GLY A 155 -17.92 -14.75 -5.96
N LEU A 156 -16.72 -15.08 -6.43
CA LEU A 156 -16.47 -16.11 -7.44
C LEU A 156 -16.35 -17.52 -6.83
N GLY A 157 -16.67 -17.72 -5.56
CA GLY A 157 -16.69 -19.05 -4.91
C GLY A 157 -15.34 -19.53 -4.38
N ILE A 158 -14.29 -18.70 -4.40
CA ILE A 158 -13.01 -19.03 -3.77
C ILE A 158 -13.14 -18.82 -2.25
N LYS A 159 -13.21 -19.92 -1.51
CA LYS A 159 -13.48 -19.88 -0.05
C LYS A 159 -12.28 -19.44 0.78
N SER A 160 -11.07 -19.66 0.29
CA SER A 160 -9.85 -19.27 1.00
C SER A 160 -8.69 -19.05 0.03
N GLY A 161 -7.84 -18.13 0.36
CA GLY A 161 -6.63 -17.86 -0.41
C GLY A 161 -5.63 -16.98 0.33
N LEU A 162 -4.43 -16.94 -0.22
CA LEU A 162 -3.37 -16.00 0.12
C LEU A 162 -3.01 -15.22 -1.12
N ALA A 163 -3.24 -13.92 -1.09
CA ALA A 163 -2.84 -12.98 -2.12
C ALA A 163 -1.60 -12.21 -1.68
N SER A 164 -0.62 -12.05 -2.55
CA SER A 164 0.64 -11.33 -2.27
C SER A 164 0.94 -10.31 -3.35
N ALA A 165 1.41 -9.14 -2.97
CA ALA A 165 1.97 -8.13 -3.86
C ALA A 165 3.49 -8.04 -3.62
N GLY A 166 4.25 -8.76 -4.40
CA GLY A 166 5.68 -8.96 -4.20
C GLY A 166 6.01 -9.57 -2.84
N ALA A 167 7.15 -9.15 -2.28
CA ALA A 167 7.58 -9.55 -0.94
C ALA A 167 7.08 -8.61 0.17
N SER A 168 6.37 -7.53 -0.19
CA SER A 168 6.05 -6.47 0.78
C SER A 168 4.70 -6.67 1.46
N THR A 169 3.66 -7.11 0.74
CA THR A 169 2.31 -7.13 1.31
C THR A 169 1.61 -8.44 0.96
N GLN A 170 0.97 -9.06 1.95
CA GLN A 170 0.22 -10.31 1.82
C GLN A 170 -1.12 -10.16 2.53
N LEU A 171 -2.16 -10.76 1.97
CA LEU A 171 -3.51 -10.83 2.54
C LEU A 171 -4.02 -12.27 2.51
N ALA A 172 -4.27 -12.83 3.68
CA ALA A 172 -4.96 -14.10 3.83
C ALA A 172 -6.47 -13.85 3.95
N PHE A 173 -7.29 -14.55 3.19
CA PHE A 173 -8.74 -14.44 3.27
C PHE A 173 -9.42 -15.79 3.34
N GLY A 174 -10.57 -15.85 4.00
CA GLY A 174 -11.45 -17.02 4.08
C GLY A 174 -11.25 -17.88 5.32
N GLU A 175 -11.56 -19.19 5.21
CA GLU A 175 -11.70 -20.08 6.35
C GLU A 175 -10.37 -20.63 6.90
N ILE A 176 -9.32 -20.66 6.03
CA ILE A 176 -8.02 -21.29 6.34
C ILE A 176 -7.05 -20.22 6.82
N ALA A 177 -6.36 -20.52 7.92
CA ALA A 177 -5.22 -19.73 8.37
C ALA A 177 -3.95 -20.11 7.57
N TRP A 178 -3.16 -19.10 7.20
CA TRP A 178 -1.92 -19.26 6.48
C TRP A 178 -0.74 -18.97 7.38
N LYS A 179 0.19 -19.93 7.48
CA LYS A 179 1.43 -19.76 8.24
C LYS A 179 2.44 -19.00 7.38
N ILE A 180 2.88 -17.87 7.89
CA ILE A 180 3.88 -17.02 7.26
C ILE A 180 5.11 -16.97 8.15
N GLU A 181 6.23 -17.39 7.61
CA GLU A 181 7.53 -17.29 8.25
C GLU A 181 8.06 -15.86 8.05
N LEU A 182 8.27 -15.15 9.16
CA LEU A 182 8.84 -13.81 9.11
C LEU A 182 10.35 -13.90 8.89
N THR A 183 10.84 -13.37 7.77
CA THR A 183 12.26 -13.37 7.43
C THR A 183 12.98 -12.15 8.03
N GLY A 184 14.28 -12.27 8.39
CA GLY A 184 15.09 -11.13 8.83
C GLY A 184 16.04 -11.42 10.00
N SER A 185 15.67 -12.25 10.96
CA SER A 185 16.57 -12.80 12.00
C SER A 185 16.14 -14.23 12.34
N ALA A 186 17.04 -15.00 12.96
CA ALA A 186 16.77 -16.39 13.32
C ALA A 186 15.65 -16.56 14.36
N ASP A 187 15.34 -15.51 15.12
CA ASP A 187 14.36 -15.53 16.21
C ASP A 187 12.98 -14.98 15.81
N MET A 188 12.76 -14.71 14.48
CA MET A 188 11.46 -14.21 14.03
C MET A 188 10.39 -15.31 14.12
N PRO A 189 9.18 -14.97 14.63
CA PRO A 189 8.13 -15.96 14.78
C PRO A 189 7.50 -16.34 13.44
N ILE A 190 6.88 -17.54 13.43
CA ILE A 190 5.88 -17.86 12.40
C ILE A 190 4.56 -17.25 12.88
N VAL A 191 3.94 -16.44 12.01
CA VAL A 191 2.63 -15.84 12.27
C VAL A 191 1.55 -16.58 11.49
N GLU A 192 0.36 -16.67 12.05
CA GLU A 192 -0.81 -17.22 11.38
C GLU A 192 -1.74 -16.08 10.94
N LEU A 193 -1.92 -15.93 9.63
CA LEU A 193 -2.84 -14.95 9.08
C LEU A 193 -4.18 -15.62 8.75
N LYS A 194 -5.27 -15.06 9.27
CA LYS A 194 -6.64 -15.46 8.91
C LYS A 194 -7.52 -14.22 8.80
N ASN A 195 -7.96 -13.89 7.58
CA ASN A 195 -8.65 -12.63 7.28
C ASN A 195 -7.88 -11.40 7.79
N GLN A 196 -6.56 -11.46 7.58
CA GLN A 196 -5.62 -10.43 7.98
C GLN A 196 -4.53 -10.28 6.93
N ALA A 197 -3.96 -9.10 6.87
CA ALA A 197 -2.82 -8.77 6.04
C ALA A 197 -1.55 -8.60 6.88
N LEU A 198 -0.43 -8.91 6.26
CA LEU A 198 0.91 -8.60 6.73
C LEU A 198 1.57 -7.69 5.68
N SER A 199 2.08 -6.53 6.10
CA SER A 199 2.93 -5.72 5.24
C SER A 199 4.30 -5.48 5.88
N VAL A 200 5.32 -5.38 5.02
CA VAL A 200 6.72 -5.25 5.41
C VAL A 200 7.33 -4.04 4.71
N SER A 201 7.86 -3.11 5.48
CA SER A 201 8.70 -2.02 5.01
C SER A 201 10.12 -2.17 5.54
N GLY A 202 11.11 -1.88 4.72
CA GLY A 202 12.51 -1.99 5.11
C GLY A 202 13.45 -1.34 4.11
N ILE A 203 14.61 -0.95 4.59
CA ILE A 203 15.63 -0.24 3.81
C ILE A 203 16.14 -1.12 2.66
N GLU A 204 16.23 -2.43 2.87
CA GLU A 204 16.70 -3.39 1.88
C GLU A 204 15.65 -3.72 0.81
N ILE A 205 14.34 -3.59 1.13
CA ILE A 205 13.23 -3.94 0.24
C ILE A 205 12.87 -2.78 -0.68
N GLN A 206 12.83 -1.57 -0.13
CA GLN A 206 12.36 -0.36 -0.83
C GLN A 206 13.51 0.57 -1.24
N GLY A 207 14.76 0.24 -0.83
CA GLY A 207 15.90 1.14 -1.00
C GLY A 207 15.77 2.40 -0.14
N SER A 208 16.64 3.39 -0.37
CA SER A 208 16.62 4.67 0.34
C SER A 208 15.51 5.63 -0.15
N HIS A 209 14.33 5.09 -0.52
CA HIS A 209 13.27 5.88 -1.18
C HIS A 209 12.17 6.36 -0.22
N ILE A 210 12.25 6.00 1.06
CA ILE A 210 11.28 6.45 2.04
C ILE A 210 11.65 7.88 2.44
N VAL A 211 10.74 8.80 2.17
CA VAL A 211 10.90 10.22 2.49
C VAL A 211 10.18 10.51 3.80
N SER A 212 10.86 11.20 4.72
CA SER A 212 10.24 11.67 5.95
C SER A 212 9.49 12.98 5.71
N PRO A 213 8.20 13.08 6.08
CA PRO A 213 7.48 14.34 6.04
C PRO A 213 8.03 15.38 7.03
N ARG A 214 8.81 14.95 8.02
CA ARG A 214 9.47 15.83 9.00
C ARG A 214 10.65 16.61 8.41
N GLN A 215 10.97 16.45 7.13
CA GLN A 215 12.05 17.13 6.39
C GLN A 215 13.44 17.01 7.05
N THR A 216 13.60 16.12 8.00
CA THR A 216 14.89 15.80 8.59
C THR A 216 15.58 14.72 7.77
N GLU A 217 16.88 14.89 7.50
CA GLU A 217 17.66 13.78 6.96
C GLU A 217 17.52 12.59 7.91
N ILE A 218 16.98 11.47 7.40
CA ILE A 218 16.94 10.25 8.17
C ILE A 218 18.35 9.68 8.17
N THR A 219 19.10 9.99 9.23
CA THR A 219 20.46 9.49 9.42
C THR A 219 20.47 8.07 9.96
N HIS A 220 19.43 7.70 10.72
CA HIS A 220 19.27 6.36 11.30
C HIS A 220 17.80 5.99 11.40
N TYR A 221 17.47 4.79 10.93
CA TYR A 221 16.21 4.13 11.20
C TYR A 221 16.34 3.33 12.51
N ALA A 222 15.31 3.36 13.37
CA ALA A 222 15.30 2.56 14.59
C ALA A 222 15.44 1.06 14.28
N HIS A 223 14.84 0.63 13.18
CA HIS A 223 14.86 -0.76 12.70
C HIS A 223 15.18 -0.86 11.22
N ALA A 224 15.87 -1.91 10.82
CA ALA A 224 16.15 -2.19 9.41
C ALA A 224 14.87 -2.62 8.66
N ARG A 225 13.93 -3.23 9.38
CA ARG A 225 12.69 -3.77 8.81
C ARG A 225 11.56 -3.76 9.83
N VAL A 226 10.40 -3.27 9.42
CA VAL A 226 9.16 -3.24 10.23
C VAL A 226 8.08 -4.03 9.52
N ARG A 227 7.34 -4.83 10.29
CA ARG A 227 6.23 -5.66 9.80
C ARG A 227 4.99 -5.29 10.58
N VAL A 228 3.89 -5.09 9.86
CA VAL A 228 2.60 -4.72 10.44
C VAL A 228 1.56 -5.74 10.03
N ILE A 229 0.78 -6.22 11.02
CA ILE A 229 -0.42 -7.04 10.79
C ILE A 229 -1.64 -6.18 11.06
N HIS A 230 -2.58 -6.19 10.11
CA HIS A 230 -3.86 -5.47 10.18
C HIS A 230 -4.95 -6.28 9.45
N GLU A 231 -6.22 -6.00 9.70
CA GLU A 231 -7.34 -6.63 8.99
C GLU A 231 -7.38 -6.20 7.51
N GLU A 232 -7.04 -4.95 7.21
CA GLU A 232 -6.99 -4.37 5.87
C GLU A 232 -5.55 -4.27 5.38
N ALA A 233 -5.29 -4.75 4.16
CA ALA A 233 -3.95 -4.75 3.56
C ALA A 233 -3.47 -3.33 3.21
N ALA A 234 -4.39 -2.43 2.81
CA ALA A 234 -4.09 -1.02 2.60
C ALA A 234 -3.56 -0.35 3.87
N CYS A 235 -4.22 -0.61 5.00
CA CYS A 235 -3.79 -0.12 6.29
C CYS A 235 -2.44 -0.72 6.71
N ALA A 236 -2.25 -2.04 6.55
CA ALA A 236 -0.97 -2.68 6.85
C ALA A 236 0.18 -2.09 6.04
N ASP A 237 -0.02 -1.83 4.72
CA ASP A 237 0.98 -1.26 3.81
C ASP A 237 1.36 0.17 4.25
N ALA A 238 0.37 1.03 4.51
CA ALA A 238 0.58 2.39 4.96
C ALA A 238 1.24 2.48 6.34
N TRP A 239 0.74 1.70 7.31
CA TRP A 239 1.31 1.65 8.66
C TRP A 239 2.76 1.13 8.66
N SER A 240 3.10 0.10 7.86
CA SER A 240 4.47 -0.40 7.81
C SER A 240 5.45 0.67 7.33
N THR A 241 5.02 1.53 6.40
CA THR A 241 5.81 2.69 5.93
C THR A 241 5.97 3.75 7.01
N ALA A 242 4.88 4.11 7.72
CA ALA A 242 4.95 5.06 8.83
C ALA A 242 5.83 4.55 9.98
N CYS A 243 5.63 3.29 10.38
CA CYS A 243 6.38 2.70 11.49
C CYS A 243 7.89 2.64 11.24
N LEU A 244 8.33 2.53 9.98
CA LEU A 244 9.75 2.58 9.66
C LEU A 244 10.36 3.97 9.93
N LEU A 245 9.54 5.03 9.94
CA LEU A 245 9.94 6.41 10.23
C LEU A 245 9.81 6.79 11.72
N MET A 246 9.17 5.94 12.52
CA MET A 246 8.90 6.19 13.93
C MET A 246 10.15 6.01 14.80
N THR A 247 10.22 6.78 15.87
CA THR A 247 11.11 6.53 16.99
C THR A 247 10.62 5.33 17.81
N GLU A 248 11.48 4.77 18.67
CA GLU A 248 11.10 3.67 19.58
C GLU A 248 9.87 4.01 20.44
N ASN A 249 9.77 5.22 20.98
CA ASN A 249 8.63 5.65 21.80
C ASN A 249 7.33 5.72 20.99
N GLU A 250 7.39 6.18 19.75
CA GLU A 250 6.23 6.23 18.85
C GLU A 250 5.79 4.81 18.46
N LEU A 251 6.73 3.91 18.20
CA LEU A 251 6.45 2.50 17.92
C LEU A 251 5.76 1.81 19.12
N GLU A 252 6.21 2.06 20.35
CA GLU A 252 5.54 1.51 21.54
C GLU A 252 4.09 2.01 21.64
N THR A 253 3.85 3.29 21.36
CA THR A 253 2.48 3.85 21.35
C THR A 253 1.62 3.25 20.22
N ALA A 254 2.22 3.00 19.04
CA ALA A 254 1.52 2.41 17.91
C ALA A 254 1.09 0.96 18.15
N LYS A 255 1.78 0.21 19.02
CA LYS A 255 1.42 -1.17 19.40
C LYS A 255 0.06 -1.30 20.07
N ASP A 256 -0.48 -0.21 20.63
CA ASP A 256 -1.83 -0.18 21.19
C ASP A 256 -2.92 -0.27 20.10
N ARG A 257 -2.57 0.01 18.84
CA ARG A 257 -3.49 0.08 17.71
C ARG A 257 -3.29 -1.01 16.67
N ILE A 258 -2.05 -1.48 16.51
CA ILE A 258 -1.66 -2.43 15.47
C ILE A 258 -0.62 -3.42 16.00
N THR A 259 -0.53 -4.60 15.37
CA THR A 259 0.51 -5.59 15.69
C THR A 259 1.76 -5.30 14.88
N ILE A 260 2.90 -5.08 15.57
CA ILE A 260 4.19 -4.69 14.97
C ILE A 260 5.27 -5.72 15.35
N TYR A 261 6.10 -6.10 14.37
CA TYR A 261 7.34 -6.85 14.56
C TYR A 261 8.51 -6.09 13.91
N CYS A 262 9.56 -5.85 14.67
CA CYS A 262 10.75 -5.11 14.22
C CYS A 262 12.00 -6.00 14.18
N SER A 263 12.93 -5.74 13.28
CA SER A 263 14.25 -6.39 13.24
C SER A 263 15.31 -5.46 12.63
#